data_13d34e3428e77b76c32486472ae24dac
#
_entry.id   13d34e3428e77b76c32486472ae24dac
#
_cell.length_a   1.000
_cell.length_b   1.000
_cell.length_c   1.000
_cell.angle_alpha   90.00
_cell.angle_beta   90.00
_cell.angle_gamma   90.00
#
_symmetry.space_group_name_H-M   'P 1'
#
loop_
_entity.id
_entity.type
_entity.pdbx_description
1 polymer ?
#
loop_
_entity_poly.entity_id
_entity_poly.type
_entity_poly.pdbx_seq_one_letter_code
_entity_poly.pdbx_strand_id
1 'polypeptide(L)'
;MRAANLTISIPYLGCDKNCPYCVSKMTGYPKPNSGKLRRNIDKTKTLARAAQVTNVMITGKGEPTLNWNTLLDIIERFQEWPVELQTNGLLLAKHLDKVNTLAVYGLDVVAISIDKIEQFNDFKDLFKRIQDVGMTSRVTLNVTKMIPRTATFNYFISICKQHNIDQFLLRNIVAPTHAQVSEYTEWIKENTSQAHYDKLVGEMNVCLDKFGLFLRETEFGMKIYDYRGVSITRSDYCIQDSSTVNNLRSLILMDDGHVYTNWYSKASRLF
;
A
#
# COMPACT_ATOMS: atom_id res chain seq x y z
N MET A 1 17.61 0.60 -17.33
CA MET A 1 17.05 0.30 -16.00
C MET A 1 15.56 0.53 -16.10
N ARG A 2 14.74 -0.47 -15.85
CA ARG A 2 13.28 -0.36 -15.77
C ARG A 2 12.84 -0.41 -14.30
N ALA A 3 11.71 0.19 -13.99
CA ALA A 3 11.10 0.08 -12.65
C ALA A 3 9.59 -0.14 -12.82
N ALA A 4 9.01 -1.06 -12.05
CA ALA A 4 7.58 -1.35 -12.15
C ALA A 4 6.73 -0.17 -11.65
N ASN A 5 7.17 0.52 -10.60
CA ASN A 5 6.48 1.67 -10.06
C ASN A 5 7.44 2.73 -9.50
N LEU A 6 6.89 3.92 -9.27
CA LEU A 6 7.50 4.95 -8.43
C LEU A 6 6.74 4.98 -7.10
N THR A 7 7.45 4.79 -6.00
CA THR A 7 6.89 5.00 -4.65
C THR A 7 7.36 6.35 -4.12
N ILE A 8 6.43 7.15 -3.59
CA ILE A 8 6.72 8.46 -2.99
C ILE A 8 6.38 8.42 -1.52
N SER A 9 7.38 8.63 -0.68
CA SER A 9 7.22 8.75 0.77
C SER A 9 6.92 10.19 1.14
N ILE A 10 5.70 10.45 1.59
CA ILE A 10 5.29 11.77 2.11
C ILE A 10 6.09 12.08 3.37
N PRO A 11 6.59 13.33 3.54
CA PRO A 11 7.34 13.74 4.72
C PRO A 11 6.55 13.49 6.02
N TYR A 12 7.22 12.85 6.97
CA TYR A 12 6.63 12.44 8.24
C TYR A 12 6.14 13.62 9.08
N LEU A 13 4.86 13.62 9.42
CA LEU A 13 4.23 14.53 10.39
C LEU A 13 3.52 13.77 11.52
N GLY A 14 3.79 12.48 11.68
CA GLY A 14 3.15 11.62 12.67
C GLY A 14 2.31 10.51 12.04
N CYS A 15 1.59 9.80 12.90
CA CYS A 15 0.60 8.80 12.52
C CYS A 15 -0.47 8.74 13.62
N ASP A 16 -1.72 8.78 13.24
CA ASP A 16 -2.88 8.68 14.14
C ASP A 16 -3.23 7.22 14.50
N LYS A 17 -2.48 6.25 13.96
CA LYS A 17 -2.56 4.82 14.28
C LYS A 17 -1.24 4.31 14.86
N ASN A 18 -1.32 3.61 15.97
CA ASN A 18 -0.15 3.04 16.66
C ASN A 18 0.01 1.54 16.38
N CYS A 19 0.22 1.16 15.10
CA CYS A 19 0.37 -0.26 14.74
C CYS A 19 1.59 -0.89 15.41
N PRO A 20 1.45 -2.01 16.13
CA PRO A 20 2.57 -2.68 16.78
C PRO A 20 3.51 -3.40 15.79
N TYR A 21 3.09 -3.59 14.55
CA TYR A 21 3.90 -4.19 13.47
C TYR A 21 4.36 -3.13 12.43
N CYS A 22 4.40 -1.86 12.80
CA CYS A 22 4.73 -0.78 11.87
C CYS A 22 6.18 -0.88 11.39
N VAL A 23 6.37 -1.04 10.08
CA VAL A 23 7.69 -1.13 9.44
C VAL A 23 8.53 0.12 9.71
N SER A 24 7.91 1.30 9.78
CA SER A 24 8.62 2.55 10.07
C SER A 24 9.31 2.54 11.43
N LYS A 25 8.67 1.91 12.43
CA LYS A 25 9.25 1.77 13.78
C LYS A 25 10.43 0.80 13.81
N MET A 26 10.44 -0.19 12.90
CA MET A 26 11.53 -1.18 12.78
C MET A 26 12.69 -0.68 11.93
N THR A 27 12.46 0.24 10.99
CA THR A 27 13.46 0.73 10.03
C THR A 27 13.89 2.17 10.27
N GLY A 28 13.28 2.84 11.26
CA GLY A 28 13.56 4.23 11.62
C GLY A 28 12.92 5.25 10.67
N TYR A 29 12.98 6.50 11.11
CA TYR A 29 12.44 7.65 10.39
C TYR A 29 13.59 8.47 9.81
N PRO A 30 13.64 8.70 8.48
CA PRO A 30 14.59 9.65 7.92
C PRO A 30 14.25 11.08 8.38
N LYS A 31 15.20 11.98 8.24
CA LYS A 31 14.95 13.40 8.50
C LYS A 31 14.27 14.02 7.27
N PRO A 32 13.00 14.46 7.36
CA PRO A 32 12.29 15.02 6.24
C PRO A 32 12.97 16.28 5.70
N ASN A 33 12.96 16.44 4.37
CA ASN A 33 13.43 17.65 3.72
C ASN A 33 12.49 18.06 2.58
N SER A 34 11.42 18.75 2.95
CA SER A 34 10.38 19.17 2.00
C SER A 34 10.91 20.08 0.89
N GLY A 35 11.91 20.94 1.16
CA GLY A 35 12.52 21.80 0.16
C GLY A 35 13.30 21.01 -0.90
N LYS A 36 14.00 19.95 -0.50
CA LYS A 36 14.70 19.05 -1.42
C LYS A 36 13.74 18.16 -2.19
N LEU A 37 12.70 17.66 -1.52
CA LEU A 37 11.62 16.90 -2.14
C LEU A 37 11.05 17.69 -3.33
N ARG A 38 10.60 18.93 -3.10
CA ARG A 38 10.04 19.78 -4.16
C ARG A 38 11.01 20.01 -5.31
N ARG A 39 12.29 20.29 -5.03
CA ARG A 39 13.31 20.50 -6.07
C ARG A 39 13.56 19.28 -6.94
N ASN A 40 13.42 18.09 -6.36
CA ASN A 40 13.73 16.85 -7.07
C ASN A 40 12.52 16.21 -7.77
N ILE A 41 11.30 16.77 -7.64
CA ILE A 41 10.09 16.22 -8.27
C ILE A 41 10.28 16.08 -9.78
N ASP A 42 10.66 17.15 -10.49
CA ASP A 42 10.77 17.13 -11.96
C ASP A 42 11.87 16.17 -12.43
N LYS A 43 12.98 16.13 -11.71
CA LYS A 43 14.05 15.16 -11.96
C LYS A 43 13.58 13.72 -11.72
N THR A 44 12.77 13.50 -10.70
CA THR A 44 12.15 12.20 -10.41
C THR A 44 11.16 11.80 -11.49
N LYS A 45 10.33 12.72 -11.99
CA LYS A 45 9.42 12.47 -13.12
C LYS A 45 10.19 12.06 -14.38
N THR A 46 11.26 12.78 -14.70
CA THR A 46 12.12 12.46 -15.85
C THR A 46 12.70 11.04 -15.71
N LEU A 47 13.19 10.69 -14.52
CA LEU A 47 13.71 9.34 -14.25
C LEU A 47 12.61 8.28 -14.34
N ALA A 48 11.41 8.55 -13.78
CA ALA A 48 10.27 7.63 -13.82
C ALA A 48 9.84 7.32 -15.27
N ARG A 49 9.78 8.33 -16.14
CA ARG A 49 9.51 8.14 -17.58
C ARG A 49 10.60 7.31 -18.25
N ALA A 50 11.87 7.63 -18.00
CA ALA A 50 13.01 6.89 -18.57
C ALA A 50 13.06 5.43 -18.06
N ALA A 51 12.62 5.18 -16.84
CA ALA A 51 12.50 3.85 -16.25
C ALA A 51 11.20 3.11 -16.63
N GLN A 52 10.33 3.73 -17.44
CA GLN A 52 9.05 3.15 -17.90
C GLN A 52 8.11 2.75 -16.74
N VAL A 53 8.06 3.57 -15.70
CA VAL A 53 7.16 3.40 -14.56
C VAL A 53 5.71 3.38 -15.04
N THR A 54 4.91 2.43 -14.53
CA THR A 54 3.51 2.23 -14.95
C THR A 54 2.49 2.84 -13.99
N ASN A 55 2.88 3.09 -12.74
CA ASN A 55 2.02 3.72 -11.73
C ASN A 55 2.85 4.38 -10.62
N VAL A 56 2.21 5.31 -9.91
CA VAL A 56 2.79 6.00 -8.76
C VAL A 56 2.05 5.56 -7.49
N MET A 57 2.80 5.15 -6.48
CA MET A 57 2.26 4.82 -5.15
C MET A 57 2.71 5.88 -4.14
N ILE A 58 1.76 6.51 -3.47
CA ILE A 58 2.01 7.44 -2.39
C ILE A 58 1.85 6.71 -1.05
N THR A 59 2.88 6.78 -0.23
CA THR A 59 2.92 6.20 1.12
C THR A 59 3.67 7.13 2.06
N GLY A 60 3.99 6.69 3.27
CA GLY A 60 4.79 7.47 4.22
C GLY A 60 5.35 6.61 5.33
N LYS A 61 6.35 7.13 6.00
CA LYS A 61 6.87 6.56 7.27
C LYS A 61 5.89 6.79 8.43
N GLY A 62 4.86 7.61 8.24
CA GLY A 62 3.69 7.80 9.10
C GLY A 62 2.40 7.65 8.30
N GLU A 63 1.39 8.48 8.60
CA GLU A 63 0.16 8.55 7.84
C GLU A 63 0.23 9.69 6.81
N PRO A 64 0.20 9.39 5.49
CA PRO A 64 0.34 10.41 4.45
C PRO A 64 -0.72 11.52 4.51
N THR A 65 -1.95 11.18 4.89
CA THR A 65 -3.07 12.13 4.93
C THR A 65 -2.91 13.21 5.99
N LEU A 66 -2.03 13.04 6.99
CA LEU A 66 -1.71 14.08 7.97
C LEU A 66 -0.88 15.22 7.36
N ASN A 67 -0.13 14.96 6.29
CA ASN A 67 0.61 15.99 5.55
C ASN A 67 -0.18 16.42 4.29
N TRP A 68 -1.39 16.92 4.52
CA TRP A 68 -2.41 17.12 3.50
C TRP A 68 -1.95 17.94 2.30
N ASN A 69 -1.35 19.12 2.55
CA ASN A 69 -0.93 20.01 1.46
C ASN A 69 0.17 19.41 0.59
N THR A 70 1.13 18.69 1.19
CA THR A 70 2.16 17.99 0.44
C THR A 70 1.57 16.80 -0.33
N LEU A 71 0.61 16.09 0.25
CA LEU A 71 -0.09 15.00 -0.41
C LEU A 71 -0.79 15.49 -1.69
N LEU A 72 -1.54 16.58 -1.61
CA LEU A 72 -2.24 17.16 -2.76
C LEU A 72 -1.26 17.65 -3.85
N ASP A 73 -0.19 18.37 -3.47
CA ASP A 73 0.86 18.83 -4.41
C ASP A 73 1.51 17.63 -5.14
N ILE A 74 1.73 16.52 -4.45
CA ILE A 74 2.29 15.31 -5.08
C ILE A 74 1.29 14.64 -6.02
N ILE A 75 0.03 14.46 -5.62
CA ILE A 75 -0.99 13.87 -6.49
C ILE A 75 -1.09 14.66 -7.79
N GLU A 76 -1.27 15.98 -7.71
CA GLU A 76 -1.41 16.88 -8.86
C GLU A 76 -0.21 16.78 -9.81
N ARG A 77 1.00 16.74 -9.27
CA ARG A 77 2.23 16.66 -10.09
C ARG A 77 2.44 15.33 -10.79
N PHE A 78 1.86 14.25 -10.27
CA PHE A 78 2.07 12.90 -10.81
C PHE A 78 0.83 12.31 -11.51
N GLN A 79 -0.23 13.08 -11.75
CA GLN A 79 -1.47 12.65 -12.40
C GLN A 79 -1.31 12.16 -13.87
N GLU A 80 -0.14 12.25 -14.46
CA GLU A 80 0.16 11.62 -15.76
C GLU A 80 0.29 10.09 -15.66
N TRP A 81 0.44 9.54 -14.45
CA TRP A 81 0.36 8.12 -14.14
C TRP A 81 -0.90 7.83 -13.30
N PRO A 82 -1.39 6.60 -13.31
CA PRO A 82 -2.30 6.16 -12.26
C PRO A 82 -1.67 6.34 -10.88
N VAL A 83 -2.35 7.08 -9.98
CA VAL A 83 -1.85 7.42 -8.64
C VAL A 83 -2.63 6.66 -7.57
N GLU A 84 -1.93 5.92 -6.72
CA GLU A 84 -2.46 5.20 -5.58
C GLU A 84 -2.00 5.83 -4.27
N LEU A 85 -2.93 6.08 -3.34
CA LEU A 85 -2.64 6.48 -1.96
C LEU A 85 -2.79 5.27 -1.03
N GLN A 86 -1.72 4.93 -0.29
CA GLN A 86 -1.76 3.95 0.79
C GLN A 86 -1.95 4.66 2.12
N THR A 87 -3.05 4.38 2.82
CA THR A 87 -3.47 5.06 4.05
C THR A 87 -4.05 4.08 5.07
N ASN A 88 -4.08 4.49 6.34
CA ASN A 88 -4.83 3.78 7.36
C ASN A 88 -6.34 4.10 7.33
N GLY A 89 -6.77 5.10 6.55
CA GLY A 89 -8.16 5.48 6.32
C GLY A 89 -8.82 6.32 7.43
N LEU A 90 -8.20 6.47 8.60
CA LEU A 90 -8.85 7.08 9.78
C LEU A 90 -9.23 8.55 9.55
N LEU A 91 -8.33 9.35 8.96
CA LEU A 91 -8.62 10.76 8.68
C LEU A 91 -9.71 10.90 7.62
N LEU A 92 -9.64 10.08 6.57
CA LEU A 92 -10.61 10.12 5.47
C LEU A 92 -12.01 9.69 5.92
N ALA A 93 -12.10 8.68 6.80
CA ALA A 93 -13.38 8.26 7.37
C ALA A 93 -14.06 9.33 8.24
N LYS A 94 -13.26 10.16 8.93
CA LYS A 94 -13.76 11.29 9.71
C LYS A 94 -14.14 12.51 8.86
N HIS A 95 -13.53 12.65 7.68
CA HIS A 95 -13.62 13.83 6.82
C HIS A 95 -13.86 13.39 5.38
N LEU A 96 -15.09 12.94 5.07
CA LEU A 96 -15.46 12.43 3.75
C LEU A 96 -15.35 13.48 2.62
N ASP A 97 -15.42 14.76 2.94
CA ASP A 97 -15.16 15.88 2.02
C ASP A 97 -13.74 15.83 1.43
N LYS A 98 -12.77 15.36 2.21
CA LYS A 98 -11.39 15.18 1.75
C LYS A 98 -11.27 14.15 0.62
N VAL A 99 -12.15 13.15 0.58
CA VAL A 99 -12.20 12.16 -0.52
C VAL A 99 -12.53 12.84 -1.84
N ASN A 100 -13.47 13.80 -1.83
CA ASN A 100 -13.80 14.58 -3.02
C ASN A 100 -12.58 15.40 -3.50
N THR A 101 -11.88 16.01 -2.55
CA THR A 101 -10.65 16.78 -2.86
C THR A 101 -9.59 15.89 -3.51
N LEU A 102 -9.35 14.68 -2.99
CA LEU A 102 -8.40 13.74 -3.59
C LEU A 102 -8.76 13.39 -5.04
N ALA A 103 -10.04 13.13 -5.32
CA ALA A 103 -10.53 12.86 -6.68
C ALA A 103 -10.31 14.06 -7.62
N VAL A 104 -10.60 15.28 -7.18
CA VAL A 104 -10.38 16.52 -7.95
C VAL A 104 -8.91 16.72 -8.29
N TYR A 105 -7.99 16.34 -7.37
CA TYR A 105 -6.54 16.42 -7.61
C TYR A 105 -5.99 15.28 -8.48
N GLY A 106 -6.83 14.30 -8.86
CA GLY A 106 -6.45 13.24 -9.79
C GLY A 106 -5.91 11.98 -9.11
N LEU A 107 -6.37 11.68 -7.88
CA LEU A 107 -6.10 10.38 -7.26
C LEU A 107 -7.01 9.32 -7.89
N ASP A 108 -6.43 8.16 -8.25
CA ASP A 108 -7.18 7.06 -8.88
C ASP A 108 -7.55 5.95 -7.89
N VAL A 109 -6.66 5.64 -6.95
CA VAL A 109 -6.83 4.49 -6.04
C VAL A 109 -6.60 4.89 -4.59
N VAL A 110 -7.55 4.55 -3.71
CA VAL A 110 -7.38 4.63 -2.25
C VAL A 110 -7.20 3.23 -1.70
N ALA A 111 -5.97 2.90 -1.25
CA ALA A 111 -5.62 1.62 -0.66
C ALA A 111 -5.63 1.73 0.87
N ILE A 112 -6.62 1.12 1.51
CA ILE A 112 -6.87 1.20 2.95
C ILE A 112 -6.35 -0.05 3.65
N SER A 113 -5.53 0.15 4.71
CA SER A 113 -5.00 -0.93 5.53
C SER A 113 -6.00 -1.36 6.62
N ILE A 114 -6.45 -2.61 6.57
CA ILE A 114 -7.39 -3.24 7.50
C ILE A 114 -6.65 -4.26 8.37
N ASP A 115 -6.84 -4.21 9.69
CA ASP A 115 -6.22 -5.11 10.66
C ASP A 115 -7.24 -5.91 11.47
N LYS A 116 -8.50 -5.49 11.44
CA LYS A 116 -9.63 -6.07 12.17
C LYS A 116 -10.86 -6.09 11.29
N ILE A 117 -11.73 -7.07 11.50
CA ILE A 117 -12.95 -7.23 10.69
C ILE A 117 -13.91 -6.04 10.88
N GLU A 118 -14.00 -5.50 12.10
CA GLU A 118 -14.89 -4.39 12.43
C GLU A 118 -14.64 -3.15 11.58
N GLN A 119 -13.37 -2.93 11.17
CA GLN A 119 -12.99 -1.80 10.34
C GLN A 119 -13.68 -1.76 8.96
N PHE A 120 -14.12 -2.90 8.44
CA PHE A 120 -14.91 -2.89 7.20
C PHE A 120 -16.23 -2.12 7.39
N ASN A 121 -16.88 -2.32 8.52
CA ASN A 121 -18.10 -1.59 8.85
C ASN A 121 -17.82 -0.15 9.29
N ASP A 122 -16.73 0.08 10.03
CA ASP A 122 -16.34 1.43 10.45
C ASP A 122 -16.03 2.34 9.25
N PHE A 123 -15.55 1.77 8.15
CA PHE A 123 -15.20 2.48 6.92
C PHE A 123 -16.26 2.38 5.80
N LYS A 124 -17.47 1.87 6.08
CA LYS A 124 -18.51 1.70 5.06
C LYS A 124 -18.84 2.98 4.29
N ASP A 125 -18.94 4.11 4.98
CA ASP A 125 -19.26 5.41 4.37
C ASP A 125 -18.06 5.95 3.59
N LEU A 126 -16.82 5.63 4.01
CA LEU A 126 -15.61 5.94 3.27
C LEU A 126 -15.56 5.14 1.94
N PHE A 127 -15.81 3.84 1.96
CA PHE A 127 -15.86 3.03 0.72
C PHE A 127 -16.92 3.56 -0.24
N LYS A 128 -18.13 3.84 0.29
CA LYS A 128 -19.19 4.43 -0.52
C LYS A 128 -18.75 5.75 -1.13
N ARG A 129 -18.12 6.64 -0.38
CA ARG A 129 -17.67 7.95 -0.88
C ARG A 129 -16.60 7.81 -1.96
N ILE A 130 -15.64 6.86 -1.80
CA ILE A 130 -14.61 6.58 -2.82
C ILE A 130 -15.28 6.17 -4.14
N GLN A 131 -16.27 5.30 -4.09
CA GLN A 131 -17.04 4.88 -5.26
C GLN A 131 -17.85 6.04 -5.87
N ASP A 132 -18.55 6.82 -5.05
CA ASP A 132 -19.40 7.94 -5.49
C ASP A 132 -18.60 9.00 -6.29
N VAL A 133 -17.30 9.15 -6.01
CA VAL A 133 -16.43 10.09 -6.76
C VAL A 133 -15.64 9.41 -7.88
N GLY A 134 -15.91 8.14 -8.18
CA GLY A 134 -15.30 7.40 -9.30
C GLY A 134 -13.88 6.92 -9.07
N MET A 135 -13.36 6.93 -7.83
CA MET A 135 -12.08 6.34 -7.50
C MET A 135 -12.22 4.84 -7.21
N THR A 136 -11.12 4.10 -7.39
CA THR A 136 -11.02 2.69 -7.04
C THR A 136 -10.66 2.52 -5.56
N SER A 137 -11.42 1.68 -4.86
CA SER A 137 -11.14 1.28 -3.49
C SER A 137 -10.30 -0.01 -3.45
N ARG A 138 -9.20 -0.01 -2.68
CA ARG A 138 -8.46 -1.23 -2.36
C ARG A 138 -8.42 -1.46 -0.86
N VAL A 139 -8.73 -2.67 -0.44
CA VAL A 139 -8.45 -3.13 0.93
C VAL A 139 -7.18 -3.97 0.94
N THR A 140 -6.28 -3.64 1.84
CA THR A 140 -5.15 -4.47 2.22
C THR A 140 -5.43 -5.09 3.59
N LEU A 141 -5.78 -6.37 3.61
CA LEU A 141 -6.01 -7.12 4.84
C LEU A 141 -4.68 -7.61 5.40
N ASN A 142 -4.26 -7.05 6.52
CA ASN A 142 -3.06 -7.45 7.26
C ASN A 142 -3.37 -8.66 8.15
N VAL A 143 -2.85 -9.84 7.80
CA VAL A 143 -3.17 -11.08 8.53
C VAL A 143 -2.33 -11.17 9.80
N THR A 144 -2.97 -10.93 10.94
CA THR A 144 -2.42 -11.09 12.28
C THR A 144 -3.39 -11.93 13.13
N LYS A 145 -3.05 -12.21 14.38
CA LYS A 145 -3.98 -12.85 15.33
C LYS A 145 -5.24 -12.03 15.64
N MET A 146 -5.27 -10.75 15.26
CA MET A 146 -6.48 -9.91 15.36
C MET A 146 -7.56 -10.30 14.33
N ILE A 147 -7.18 -11.02 13.27
CA ILE A 147 -8.13 -11.62 12.34
C ILE A 147 -8.53 -13.00 12.90
N PRO A 148 -9.82 -13.26 13.17
CA PRO A 148 -10.27 -14.55 13.71
C PRO A 148 -9.89 -15.72 12.80
N ARG A 149 -9.41 -16.82 13.38
CA ARG A 149 -9.08 -18.05 12.64
C ARG A 149 -10.29 -18.69 11.96
N THR A 150 -11.50 -18.37 12.40
CA THR A 150 -12.77 -18.80 11.80
C THR A 150 -13.14 -18.03 10.55
N ALA A 151 -12.56 -16.83 10.35
CA ALA A 151 -12.79 -16.06 9.14
C ALA A 151 -12.25 -16.82 7.92
N THR A 152 -13.01 -16.82 6.84
CA THR A 152 -12.67 -17.50 5.59
C THR A 152 -12.40 -16.49 4.47
N PHE A 153 -11.69 -16.91 3.42
CA PHE A 153 -11.51 -16.06 2.24
C PHE A 153 -12.86 -15.61 1.65
N ASN A 154 -13.82 -16.53 1.50
CA ASN A 154 -15.16 -16.18 0.97
C ASN A 154 -15.91 -15.17 1.85
N TYR A 155 -15.71 -15.21 3.17
CA TYR A 155 -16.29 -14.21 4.07
C TYR A 155 -15.76 -12.80 3.74
N PHE A 156 -14.44 -12.63 3.53
CA PHE A 156 -13.87 -11.33 3.15
C PHE A 156 -14.37 -10.86 1.79
N ILE A 157 -14.51 -11.77 0.81
CA ILE A 157 -15.06 -11.40 -0.50
C ILE A 157 -16.54 -10.97 -0.40
N SER A 158 -17.30 -11.63 0.47
CA SER A 158 -18.69 -11.21 0.73
C SER A 158 -18.77 -9.81 1.31
N ILE A 159 -17.88 -9.47 2.25
CA ILE A 159 -17.76 -8.11 2.81
C ILE A 159 -17.34 -7.11 1.72
N CYS A 160 -16.34 -7.45 0.90
CA CYS A 160 -15.92 -6.58 -0.19
C CYS A 160 -17.10 -6.25 -1.12
N LYS A 161 -17.89 -7.24 -1.48
CA LYS A 161 -19.10 -7.02 -2.29
C LYS A 161 -20.16 -6.19 -1.58
N GLN A 162 -20.39 -6.42 -0.29
CA GLN A 162 -21.35 -5.66 0.51
C GLN A 162 -21.02 -4.16 0.55
N HIS A 163 -19.74 -3.82 0.57
CA HIS A 163 -19.25 -2.45 0.67
C HIS A 163 -18.74 -1.88 -0.67
N ASN A 164 -18.96 -2.60 -1.79
CA ASN A 164 -18.50 -2.23 -3.14
C ASN A 164 -16.99 -1.93 -3.19
N ILE A 165 -16.19 -2.79 -2.55
CA ILE A 165 -14.73 -2.71 -2.58
C ILE A 165 -14.24 -3.39 -3.86
N ASP A 166 -13.48 -2.63 -4.68
CA ASP A 166 -13.06 -3.08 -6.01
C ASP A 166 -11.90 -4.07 -5.97
N GLN A 167 -10.97 -3.89 -5.01
CA GLN A 167 -9.73 -4.66 -4.96
C GLN A 167 -9.44 -5.14 -3.54
N PHE A 168 -9.04 -6.40 -3.43
CA PHE A 168 -8.66 -7.05 -2.18
C PHE A 168 -7.25 -7.61 -2.26
N LEU A 169 -6.39 -7.18 -1.35
CA LEU A 169 -5.03 -7.67 -1.19
C LEU A 169 -4.89 -8.36 0.15
N LEU A 170 -4.59 -9.67 0.13
CA LEU A 170 -4.24 -10.44 1.31
C LEU A 170 -2.75 -10.27 1.60
N ARG A 171 -2.38 -9.72 2.78
CA ARG A 171 -0.99 -9.41 3.13
C ARG A 171 -0.53 -10.22 4.33
N ASN A 172 0.60 -10.92 4.16
CA ASN A 172 1.34 -11.48 5.28
C ASN A 172 2.13 -10.39 6.02
N ILE A 173 2.08 -10.40 7.34
CA ILE A 173 2.87 -9.50 8.17
C ILE A 173 4.12 -10.23 8.66
N VAL A 174 5.25 -9.85 8.08
CA VAL A 174 6.58 -10.35 8.44
C VAL A 174 7.53 -9.19 8.72
N ALA A 175 8.47 -9.40 9.63
CA ALA A 175 9.51 -8.42 9.89
C ALA A 175 10.41 -8.25 8.65
N PRO A 176 10.80 -7.02 8.28
CA PRO A 176 11.77 -6.81 7.21
C PRO A 176 13.10 -7.52 7.50
N THR A 177 13.76 -8.04 6.47
CA THR A 177 15.02 -8.82 6.61
C THR A 177 16.12 -8.03 7.34
N HIS A 178 16.13 -6.72 7.21
CA HIS A 178 17.13 -5.82 7.83
C HIS A 178 16.59 -5.07 9.06
N ALA A 179 15.43 -5.50 9.60
CA ALA A 179 14.90 -4.91 10.82
C ALA A 179 15.81 -5.24 12.02
N GLN A 180 16.05 -4.25 12.85
CA GLN A 180 16.71 -4.49 14.13
C GLN A 180 15.74 -5.22 15.07
N VAL A 181 16.29 -6.10 15.92
CA VAL A 181 15.50 -6.75 16.98
C VAL A 181 14.94 -5.67 17.90
N SER A 182 13.64 -5.68 18.10
CA SER A 182 12.91 -4.67 18.86
C SER A 182 11.57 -5.24 19.34
N GLU A 183 10.88 -4.53 20.23
CA GLU A 183 9.53 -4.88 20.66
C GLU A 183 8.57 -5.09 19.49
N TYR A 184 8.75 -4.39 18.36
CA TYR A 184 7.92 -4.51 17.16
C TYR A 184 8.18 -5.81 16.39
N THR A 185 9.44 -6.23 16.28
CA THR A 185 9.78 -7.51 15.65
C THR A 185 9.36 -8.70 16.50
N GLU A 186 9.49 -8.59 17.83
CA GLU A 186 8.98 -9.62 18.76
C GLU A 186 7.45 -9.69 18.72
N TRP A 187 6.76 -8.54 18.68
CA TRP A 187 5.31 -8.54 18.54
C TRP A 187 4.85 -9.30 17.27
N ILE A 188 5.54 -9.10 16.14
CA ILE A 188 5.23 -9.84 14.91
C ILE A 188 5.36 -11.35 15.14
N LYS A 189 6.47 -11.83 15.72
CA LYS A 189 6.68 -13.25 16.01
C LYS A 189 5.55 -13.83 16.86
N GLU A 190 5.11 -13.09 17.87
CA GLU A 190 4.07 -13.52 18.79
C GLU A 190 2.66 -13.43 18.22
N ASN A 191 2.38 -12.44 17.38
CA ASN A 191 1.04 -12.07 16.95
C ASN A 191 0.73 -12.33 15.47
N THR A 192 1.65 -12.94 14.73
CA THR A 192 1.39 -13.48 13.39
C THR A 192 1.43 -15.02 13.44
N SER A 193 0.86 -15.64 12.42
CA SER A 193 0.86 -17.10 12.29
C SER A 193 0.92 -17.45 10.81
N GLN A 194 2.04 -18.02 10.39
CA GLN A 194 2.20 -18.49 9.01
C GLN A 194 1.07 -19.49 8.67
N ALA A 195 0.76 -20.43 9.56
CA ALA A 195 -0.33 -21.38 9.35
C ALA A 195 -1.71 -20.74 9.16
N HIS A 196 -1.97 -19.58 9.81
CA HIS A 196 -3.23 -18.84 9.60
C HIS A 196 -3.24 -18.15 8.23
N TYR A 197 -2.12 -17.54 7.85
CA TYR A 197 -1.98 -16.94 6.52
C TYR A 197 -2.10 -18.02 5.44
N ASP A 198 -1.40 -19.15 5.57
CA ASP A 198 -1.42 -20.26 4.62
C ASP A 198 -2.82 -20.87 4.46
N LYS A 199 -3.60 -20.94 5.55
CA LYS A 199 -5.01 -21.35 5.48
C LYS A 199 -5.81 -20.43 4.56
N LEU A 200 -5.72 -19.12 4.77
CA LEU A 200 -6.44 -18.13 3.93
C LEU A 200 -5.99 -18.17 2.48
N VAL A 201 -4.68 -18.33 2.25
CA VAL A 201 -4.11 -18.50 0.90
C VAL A 201 -4.59 -19.80 0.26
N GLY A 202 -4.66 -20.90 0.99
CA GLY A 202 -5.18 -22.17 0.50
C GLY A 202 -6.65 -22.05 0.10
N GLU A 203 -7.49 -21.45 0.94
CA GLU A 203 -8.89 -21.18 0.61
C GLU A 203 -9.03 -20.26 -0.62
N MET A 204 -8.22 -19.21 -0.69
CA MET A 204 -8.17 -18.31 -1.84
C MET A 204 -7.82 -19.06 -3.11
N ASN A 205 -6.76 -19.87 -3.11
CA ASN A 205 -6.33 -20.64 -4.29
C ASN A 205 -7.43 -21.59 -4.75
N VAL A 206 -8.08 -22.35 -3.84
CA VAL A 206 -9.20 -23.24 -4.17
C VAL A 206 -10.35 -22.47 -4.84
N CYS A 207 -10.66 -21.27 -4.36
CA CYS A 207 -11.71 -20.44 -4.95
C CYS A 207 -11.31 -19.91 -6.33
N LEU A 208 -10.06 -19.43 -6.46
CA LEU A 208 -9.54 -18.86 -7.70
C LEU A 208 -9.37 -19.94 -8.79
N ASP A 209 -8.90 -21.14 -8.44
CA ASP A 209 -8.75 -22.27 -9.37
C ASP A 209 -10.10 -22.74 -9.95
N LYS A 210 -11.18 -22.65 -9.16
CA LYS A 210 -12.51 -23.07 -9.59
C LYS A 210 -13.32 -21.99 -10.32
N PHE A 211 -13.20 -20.74 -9.89
CA PHE A 211 -14.12 -19.68 -10.26
C PHE A 211 -13.43 -18.33 -10.52
N GLY A 212 -12.12 -18.25 -10.37
CA GLY A 212 -11.36 -17.02 -10.64
C GLY A 212 -11.02 -16.88 -12.11
N LEU A 213 -11.18 -15.67 -12.65
CA LEU A 213 -10.64 -15.33 -13.96
C LEU A 213 -9.24 -14.73 -13.77
N PHE A 214 -8.22 -15.44 -14.27
CA PHE A 214 -6.87 -14.88 -14.31
C PHE A 214 -6.84 -13.66 -15.23
N LEU A 215 -6.42 -12.51 -14.71
CA LEU A 215 -6.34 -11.27 -15.49
C LEU A 215 -4.92 -11.02 -16.01
N ARG A 216 -3.93 -11.08 -15.11
CA ARG A 216 -2.53 -10.84 -15.46
C ARG A 216 -1.58 -11.24 -14.34
N GLU A 217 -0.31 -11.34 -14.68
CA GLU A 217 0.80 -11.42 -13.74
C GLU A 217 1.66 -10.14 -13.86
N THR A 218 2.12 -9.61 -12.73
CA THR A 218 3.06 -8.49 -12.72
C THR A 218 4.47 -8.97 -13.00
N GLU A 219 5.38 -8.06 -13.37
CA GLU A 219 6.81 -8.37 -13.63
C GLU A 219 7.50 -9.12 -12.45
N PHE A 220 6.98 -8.98 -11.24
CA PHE A 220 7.53 -9.59 -10.03
C PHE A 220 6.68 -10.75 -9.50
N GLY A 221 5.94 -11.41 -10.40
CA GLY A 221 5.24 -12.67 -10.11
C GLY A 221 3.94 -12.53 -9.31
N MET A 222 3.46 -11.31 -9.08
CA MET A 222 2.18 -11.10 -8.41
C MET A 222 1.06 -11.37 -9.40
N LYS A 223 0.24 -12.39 -9.13
CA LYS A 223 -0.92 -12.75 -9.94
C LYS A 223 -2.15 -11.97 -9.50
N ILE A 224 -2.92 -11.51 -10.48
CA ILE A 224 -4.16 -10.75 -10.28
C ILE A 224 -5.30 -11.53 -10.93
N TYR A 225 -6.36 -11.73 -10.17
CA TYR A 225 -7.55 -12.45 -10.59
C TYR A 225 -8.80 -11.58 -10.40
N ASP A 226 -9.79 -11.75 -11.25
CA ASP A 226 -11.17 -11.37 -10.92
C ASP A 226 -11.84 -12.57 -10.23
N TYR A 227 -12.39 -12.33 -9.05
CA TYR A 227 -13.23 -13.29 -8.36
C TYR A 227 -14.51 -12.61 -7.91
N ARG A 228 -15.61 -12.94 -8.57
CA ARG A 228 -16.95 -12.37 -8.31
C ARG A 228 -17.02 -10.84 -8.42
N GLY A 229 -16.26 -10.25 -9.35
CA GLY A 229 -16.19 -8.80 -9.56
C GLY A 229 -15.27 -8.06 -8.60
N VAL A 230 -14.46 -8.77 -7.79
CA VAL A 230 -13.41 -8.17 -6.94
C VAL A 230 -12.05 -8.57 -7.50
N SER A 231 -11.16 -7.61 -7.69
CA SER A 231 -9.78 -7.88 -8.10
C SER A 231 -8.99 -8.42 -6.92
N ILE A 232 -8.49 -9.66 -7.03
CA ILE A 232 -7.82 -10.38 -5.94
C ILE A 232 -6.33 -10.49 -6.21
N THR A 233 -5.53 -10.19 -5.19
CA THR A 233 -4.09 -10.45 -5.18
C THR A 233 -3.59 -10.74 -3.77
N ARG A 234 -2.34 -11.22 -3.66
CA ARG A 234 -1.68 -11.43 -2.36
C ARG A 234 -0.28 -10.84 -2.34
N SER A 235 0.18 -10.54 -1.15
CA SER A 235 1.56 -10.13 -0.90
C SER A 235 2.11 -10.88 0.31
N ASP A 236 3.16 -11.66 0.07
CA ASP A 236 3.80 -12.46 1.12
C ASP A 236 4.75 -11.61 2.00
N TYR A 237 4.98 -10.35 1.61
CA TYR A 237 5.92 -9.45 2.29
C TYR A 237 5.39 -8.01 2.31
N CYS A 238 5.68 -7.28 3.38
CA CYS A 238 5.37 -5.84 3.48
C CYS A 238 6.32 -5.00 2.63
N ILE A 239 7.62 -5.28 2.73
CA ILE A 239 8.68 -4.67 1.92
C ILE A 239 9.49 -5.81 1.32
N GLN A 240 9.46 -5.93 0.00
CA GLN A 240 10.22 -6.94 -0.73
C GLN A 240 11.23 -6.26 -1.62
N ASP A 241 12.47 -6.70 -1.48
CA ASP A 241 13.58 -6.31 -2.35
C ASP A 241 13.75 -7.41 -3.40
N SER A 242 12.99 -7.32 -4.48
CA SER A 242 12.98 -8.30 -5.58
C SER A 242 13.44 -7.67 -6.89
N SER A 243 14.48 -6.84 -6.81
CA SER A 243 15.11 -6.30 -8.01
C SER A 243 15.91 -7.38 -8.74
N THR A 244 15.76 -7.41 -10.06
CA THR A 244 16.62 -8.23 -10.96
C THR A 244 17.71 -7.34 -11.56
N VAL A 245 18.65 -7.95 -12.31
CA VAL A 245 19.76 -7.21 -12.96
C VAL A 245 19.28 -6.03 -13.81
N ASN A 246 18.13 -6.16 -14.46
CA ASN A 246 17.61 -5.15 -15.39
C ASN A 246 16.36 -4.42 -14.89
N ASN A 247 15.66 -4.95 -13.90
CA ASN A 247 14.37 -4.44 -13.46
C ASN A 247 14.36 -4.17 -11.97
N LEU A 248 14.01 -2.95 -11.60
CA LEU A 248 13.73 -2.55 -10.22
C LEU A 248 12.25 -2.75 -9.92
N ARG A 249 11.94 -3.20 -8.72
CA ARG A 249 10.55 -3.21 -8.26
C ARG A 249 10.01 -1.80 -8.13
N SER A 250 10.77 -0.91 -7.49
CA SER A 250 10.37 0.48 -7.28
C SER A 250 11.55 1.44 -7.38
N LEU A 251 11.32 2.59 -7.96
CA LEU A 251 12.04 3.81 -7.64
C LEU A 251 11.38 4.41 -6.40
N ILE A 252 12.15 4.92 -5.45
CA ILE A 252 11.62 5.41 -4.17
C ILE A 252 12.09 6.85 -3.95
N LEU A 253 11.16 7.80 -4.10
CA LEU A 253 11.39 9.18 -3.66
C LEU A 253 11.10 9.26 -2.16
N MET A 254 12.15 9.37 -1.36
CA MET A 254 12.03 9.42 0.09
C MET A 254 11.71 10.83 0.57
N ASP A 255 11.23 10.94 1.80
CA ASP A 255 10.89 12.19 2.48
C ASP A 255 12.10 13.10 2.76
N ASP A 256 13.34 12.59 2.63
CA ASP A 256 14.57 13.39 2.60
C ASP A 256 14.82 14.07 1.23
N GLY A 257 13.96 13.80 0.25
CA GLY A 257 14.01 14.36 -1.11
C GLY A 257 15.01 13.69 -2.04
N HIS A 258 15.55 12.54 -1.68
CA HIS A 258 16.41 11.74 -2.54
C HIS A 258 15.65 10.58 -3.18
N VAL A 259 16.10 10.13 -4.34
CA VAL A 259 15.59 8.92 -5.00
C VAL A 259 16.52 7.74 -4.73
N TYR A 260 15.91 6.63 -4.35
CA TYR A 260 16.58 5.37 -4.00
C TYR A 260 16.02 4.21 -4.83
N THR A 261 16.77 3.13 -4.91
CA THR A 261 16.31 1.85 -5.50
C THR A 261 15.97 0.80 -4.44
N ASN A 262 16.18 1.14 -3.17
CA ASN A 262 15.98 0.23 -2.03
C ASN A 262 15.58 1.02 -0.78
N TRP A 263 14.70 0.45 0.06
CA TRP A 263 14.18 1.09 1.27
C TRP A 263 15.17 1.21 2.43
N TYR A 264 16.21 0.39 2.46
CA TYR A 264 17.10 0.23 3.62
C TYR A 264 18.48 0.82 3.39
N SER A 265 18.99 0.73 2.17
CA SER A 265 20.37 1.08 1.87
C SER A 265 20.52 2.51 1.39
N LYS A 266 21.21 3.33 2.17
CA LYS A 266 21.60 4.68 1.73
C LYS A 266 22.52 4.65 0.50
N ALA A 267 23.24 3.56 0.28
CA ALA A 267 24.09 3.37 -0.91
C ALA A 267 23.28 3.19 -2.20
N SER A 268 21.99 2.88 -2.10
CA SER A 268 21.08 2.76 -3.26
C SER A 268 20.60 4.11 -3.79
N ARG A 269 21.09 5.23 -3.23
CA ARG A 269 20.71 6.58 -3.65
C ARG A 269 21.20 6.89 -5.06
N LEU A 270 20.29 7.33 -5.91
CA LEU A 270 20.59 7.75 -7.27
C LEU A 270 20.94 9.25 -7.35
N PHE A 271 20.21 10.11 -6.59
CA PHE A 271 20.49 11.53 -6.46
C PHE A 271 19.77 12.17 -5.27
#